data_42e8f043a8cc1fd58073383bd0c30b08
#
_entry.id   42e8f043a8cc1fd58073383bd0c30b08
#
_cell.length_a   1.000
_cell.length_b   1.000
_cell.length_c   1.000
_cell.angle_alpha   90.00
_cell.angle_beta   90.00
_cell.angle_gamma   90.00
#
_symmetry.space_group_name_H-M   'P 1'
#
loop_
_entity.id
_entity.type
_entity.pdbx_description
1 polymer ?
#
loop_
_entity_poly.entity_id
_entity_poly.type
_entity_poly.pdbx_seq_one_letter_code
_entity_poly.pdbx_strand_id
1 'polypeptide(L)'
;WVVMKRELRSFFVSPLAYVVLTSWLIFTGVVFWLITEFYARSAVTSGAGSPLSAFFGGSALFFMPLMVFVPVLTMRLIAGERQSGTLEGLMTAPISETSIVLGKYGASLVMWITLWAPTVIYAVIMDQYGSIDWGAVRASYLGVFFLGAYLMALGLLMSTIAPTQIIAAVLAFVALGVLFTVGIGQTVFDGTLREVCAYISMWGQMQSFSKGVVDSRYLLFDISVTVMAVGLSVAVLKARRHV
;
A
#
# COMPACT_ATOMS: atom_id res chain seq x y z
N TRP A 1 -15.78 -14.25 6.30
CA TRP A 1 -14.89 -15.29 5.75
C TRP A 1 -15.31 -15.73 4.34
N VAL A 2 -16.59 -15.99 4.09
CA VAL A 2 -17.10 -16.43 2.77
C VAL A 2 -16.82 -15.37 1.70
N VAL A 3 -17.11 -14.09 1.96
CA VAL A 3 -16.85 -12.99 1.04
C VAL A 3 -15.36 -12.90 0.71
N MET A 4 -14.49 -12.91 1.72
CA MET A 4 -13.03 -12.85 1.51
C MET A 4 -12.52 -14.01 0.65
N LYS A 5 -13.00 -15.23 0.89
CA LYS A 5 -12.62 -16.43 0.10
C LYS A 5 -13.05 -16.31 -1.37
N ARG A 6 -14.26 -15.79 -1.61
CA ARG A 6 -14.78 -15.52 -2.95
C ARG A 6 -13.92 -14.47 -3.67
N GLU A 7 -13.59 -13.37 -2.99
CA GLU A 7 -12.75 -12.30 -3.55
C GLU A 7 -11.34 -12.80 -3.89
N LEU A 8 -10.70 -13.53 -2.96
CA LEU A 8 -9.38 -14.12 -3.20
C LEU A 8 -9.41 -15.04 -4.43
N ARG A 9 -10.43 -15.89 -4.53
CA ARG A 9 -10.58 -16.74 -5.70
C ARG A 9 -10.75 -15.92 -6.98
N SER A 10 -11.54 -14.85 -6.94
CA SER A 10 -11.72 -13.93 -8.07
C SER A 10 -10.41 -13.25 -8.48
N PHE A 11 -9.57 -12.83 -7.51
CA PHE A 11 -8.26 -12.27 -7.79
C PHE A 11 -7.33 -13.28 -8.48
N PHE A 12 -7.15 -14.46 -7.87
CA PHE A 12 -6.18 -15.45 -8.36
C PHE A 12 -6.64 -16.22 -9.62
N VAL A 13 -7.92 -16.26 -9.92
CA VAL A 13 -8.43 -16.80 -11.22
C VAL A 13 -8.36 -15.75 -12.33
N SER A 14 -8.32 -14.46 -11.99
CA SER A 14 -8.26 -13.37 -12.97
C SER A 14 -6.86 -13.27 -13.58
N PRO A 15 -6.71 -13.23 -14.93
CA PRO A 15 -5.44 -12.94 -15.59
C PRO A 15 -4.81 -11.63 -15.14
N LEU A 16 -5.63 -10.65 -14.73
CA LEU A 16 -5.17 -9.34 -14.27
C LEU A 16 -4.27 -9.44 -13.04
N ALA A 17 -4.56 -10.35 -12.09
CA ALA A 17 -3.72 -10.51 -10.91
C ALA A 17 -2.29 -10.93 -11.27
N TYR A 18 -2.14 -11.83 -12.23
CA TYR A 18 -0.83 -12.27 -12.71
C TYR A 18 -0.08 -11.16 -13.46
N VAL A 19 -0.79 -10.36 -14.26
CA VAL A 19 -0.21 -9.18 -14.92
C VAL A 19 0.29 -8.17 -13.88
N VAL A 20 -0.51 -7.90 -12.84
CA VAL A 20 -0.13 -7.00 -11.75
C VAL A 20 1.06 -7.54 -10.97
N LEU A 21 1.06 -8.83 -10.60
CA LEU A 21 2.17 -9.48 -9.90
C LEU A 21 3.46 -9.43 -10.73
N THR A 22 3.38 -9.81 -12.00
CA THR A 22 4.55 -9.82 -12.90
C THR A 22 5.10 -8.41 -13.10
N SER A 23 4.25 -7.44 -13.39
CA SER A 23 4.68 -6.04 -13.57
C SER A 23 5.25 -5.45 -12.27
N TRP A 24 4.68 -5.80 -11.11
CA TRP A 24 5.23 -5.42 -9.81
C TRP A 24 6.64 -5.98 -9.59
N LEU A 25 6.84 -7.27 -9.85
CA LEU A 25 8.15 -7.92 -9.67
C LEU A 25 9.19 -7.41 -10.65
N ILE A 26 8.81 -7.17 -11.91
CA ILE A 26 9.71 -6.55 -12.89
C ILE A 26 10.12 -5.16 -12.43
N PHE A 27 9.15 -4.33 -12.01
CA PHE A 27 9.43 -2.97 -11.57
C PHE A 27 10.32 -2.95 -10.34
N THR A 28 9.95 -3.69 -9.28
CA THR A 28 10.74 -3.75 -8.04
C THR A 28 12.12 -4.37 -8.26
N GLY A 29 12.23 -5.36 -9.15
CA GLY A 29 13.51 -5.96 -9.54
C GLY A 29 14.43 -4.97 -10.23
N VAL A 30 13.90 -4.19 -11.19
CA VAL A 30 14.66 -3.13 -11.87
C VAL A 30 15.09 -2.04 -10.89
N VAL A 31 14.18 -1.58 -10.02
CA VAL A 31 14.51 -0.58 -9.00
C VAL A 31 15.58 -1.09 -8.05
N PHE A 32 15.46 -2.33 -7.58
CA PHE A 32 16.46 -2.96 -6.71
C PHE A 32 17.82 -3.04 -7.39
N TRP A 33 17.86 -3.47 -8.67
CA TRP A 33 19.10 -3.54 -9.46
C TRP A 33 19.73 -2.15 -9.63
N LEU A 34 18.95 -1.13 -10.01
CA LEU A 34 19.45 0.24 -10.17
C LEU A 34 20.03 0.81 -8.88
N ILE A 35 19.34 0.60 -7.74
CA ILE A 35 19.83 1.03 -6.44
C ILE A 35 21.12 0.32 -6.08
N THR A 36 21.19 -1.00 -6.27
CA THR A 36 22.38 -1.78 -5.95
C THR A 36 23.58 -1.35 -6.81
N GLU A 37 23.37 -1.11 -8.09
CA GLU A 37 24.41 -0.63 -9.00
C GLU A 37 24.90 0.78 -8.64
N PHE A 38 23.98 1.68 -8.27
CA PHE A 38 24.33 3.02 -7.78
C PHE A 38 25.19 2.97 -6.51
N TYR A 39 24.81 2.12 -5.55
CA TYR A 39 25.55 1.97 -4.30
C TYR A 39 26.89 1.28 -4.51
N ALA A 40 27.00 0.28 -5.39
CA ALA A 40 28.25 -0.37 -5.73
C ALA A 40 29.27 0.62 -6.31
N ARG A 41 28.83 1.54 -7.15
CA ARG A 41 29.70 2.60 -7.71
C ARG A 41 30.03 3.68 -6.68
N SER A 42 29.10 4.02 -5.79
CA SER A 42 29.27 5.07 -4.78
C SER A 42 30.04 4.60 -3.53
N ALA A 43 30.08 3.30 -3.25
CA ALA A 43 30.80 2.74 -2.10
C ALA A 43 32.31 3.02 -2.13
N VAL A 44 32.86 3.31 -3.32
CA VAL A 44 34.29 3.67 -3.49
C VAL A 44 34.57 5.09 -2.97
N THR A 45 33.59 5.97 -2.84
CA THR A 45 33.78 7.41 -2.58
C THR A 45 33.16 7.96 -1.30
N SER A 46 32.18 7.28 -0.71
CA SER A 46 31.52 7.79 0.50
C SER A 46 30.81 6.64 1.22
N GLY A 47 30.94 6.54 2.53
CA GLY A 47 30.28 5.52 3.37
C GLY A 47 28.75 5.55 3.22
N ALA A 48 28.27 5.26 2.01
CA ALA A 48 26.87 5.24 1.64
C ALA A 48 26.16 4.15 2.43
N GLY A 49 24.95 4.44 2.91
CA GLY A 49 24.11 3.52 3.66
C GLY A 49 23.80 2.21 2.91
N SER A 50 23.00 1.35 3.49
CA SER A 50 22.63 0.06 2.89
C SER A 50 21.73 0.24 1.65
N PRO A 51 21.98 -0.47 0.53
CA PRO A 51 21.08 -0.50 -0.64
C PRO A 51 19.64 -0.90 -0.27
N LEU A 52 19.48 -1.79 0.71
CA LEU A 52 18.16 -2.20 1.20
C LEU A 52 17.41 -1.06 1.88
N SER A 53 18.10 -0.21 2.66
CA SER A 53 17.44 0.96 3.27
C SER A 53 16.96 1.96 2.22
N ALA A 54 17.70 2.12 1.13
CA ALA A 54 17.30 2.95 0.01
C ALA A 54 16.12 2.33 -0.77
N PHE A 55 16.09 1.01 -0.92
CA PHE A 55 14.99 0.30 -1.56
C PHE A 55 13.68 0.45 -0.77
N PHE A 56 13.70 0.32 0.55
CA PHE A 56 12.51 0.38 1.41
C PHE A 56 12.04 1.78 1.83
N GLY A 57 12.51 2.84 1.24
CA GLY A 57 11.97 4.18 1.50
C GLY A 57 13.02 5.28 1.55
N GLY A 58 14.30 4.95 1.36
CA GLY A 58 15.36 5.95 1.20
C GLY A 58 15.29 6.70 -0.14
N SER A 59 14.48 6.22 -1.09
CA SER A 59 14.34 6.83 -2.41
C SER A 59 12.87 7.05 -2.80
N ALA A 60 12.62 8.07 -3.65
CA ALA A 60 11.30 8.31 -4.24
C ALA A 60 10.82 7.14 -5.12
N LEU A 61 11.73 6.32 -5.63
CA LEU A 61 11.44 5.15 -6.46
C LEU A 61 10.59 4.11 -5.74
N PHE A 62 10.61 4.08 -4.41
CA PHE A 62 9.73 3.23 -3.61
C PHE A 62 8.26 3.64 -3.73
N PHE A 63 7.96 4.94 -3.75
CA PHE A 63 6.58 5.45 -3.69
C PHE A 63 5.90 5.54 -5.06
N MET A 64 6.67 5.75 -6.14
CA MET A 64 6.10 5.85 -7.49
C MET A 64 5.23 4.67 -7.90
N PRO A 65 5.68 3.41 -7.74
CA PRO A 65 4.84 2.28 -8.11
C PRO A 65 3.59 2.16 -7.22
N LEU A 66 3.68 2.54 -5.93
CA LEU A 66 2.54 2.48 -5.03
C LEU A 66 1.37 3.34 -5.52
N MET A 67 1.67 4.51 -6.09
CA MET A 67 0.67 5.42 -6.65
C MET A 67 -0.10 4.82 -7.83
N VAL A 68 0.46 3.83 -8.51
CA VAL A 68 -0.19 3.14 -9.64
C VAL A 68 -0.83 1.84 -9.18
N PHE A 69 -0.08 1.01 -8.47
CA PHE A 69 -0.54 -0.34 -8.11
C PHE A 69 -1.66 -0.35 -7.07
N VAL A 70 -1.64 0.56 -6.09
CA VAL A 70 -2.71 0.63 -5.07
C VAL A 70 -4.07 0.99 -5.71
N PRO A 71 -4.20 2.05 -6.55
CA PRO A 71 -5.44 2.31 -7.27
C PRO A 71 -5.90 1.15 -8.15
N VAL A 72 -5.00 0.50 -8.89
CA VAL A 72 -5.32 -0.63 -9.76
C VAL A 72 -5.88 -1.82 -8.98
N LEU A 73 -5.31 -2.12 -7.81
CA LEU A 73 -5.78 -3.20 -6.94
C LEU A 73 -7.12 -2.90 -6.29
N THR A 74 -7.34 -1.64 -5.90
CA THR A 74 -8.51 -1.27 -5.10
C THR A 74 -9.70 -0.81 -5.92
N MET A 75 -9.51 -0.31 -7.14
CA MET A 75 -10.58 0.24 -7.98
C MET A 75 -11.73 -0.75 -8.23
N ARG A 76 -11.44 -2.06 -8.26
CA ARG A 76 -12.42 -3.11 -8.60
C ARG A 76 -13.20 -3.60 -7.39
N LEU A 77 -12.75 -3.31 -6.16
CA LEU A 77 -13.28 -3.91 -4.94
C LEU A 77 -14.80 -3.69 -4.76
N ILE A 78 -15.28 -2.47 -4.95
CA ILE A 78 -16.71 -2.14 -4.84
C ILE A 78 -17.22 -1.47 -6.13
N ALA A 79 -16.46 -0.53 -6.69
CA ALA A 79 -16.87 0.14 -7.94
C ALA A 79 -16.98 -0.83 -9.13
N GLY A 80 -16.19 -1.91 -9.13
CA GLY A 80 -16.30 -2.96 -10.14
C GLY A 80 -17.64 -3.71 -10.07
N GLU A 81 -18.09 -4.09 -8.90
CA GLU A 81 -19.39 -4.74 -8.70
C GLU A 81 -20.55 -3.79 -8.99
N ARG A 82 -20.38 -2.51 -8.66
CA ARG A 82 -21.39 -1.50 -9.02
C ARG A 82 -21.50 -1.35 -10.53
N GLN A 83 -20.39 -1.23 -11.23
CA GLN A 83 -20.38 -1.07 -12.69
C GLN A 83 -20.96 -2.28 -13.43
N SER A 84 -20.80 -3.49 -12.86
CA SER A 84 -21.37 -4.73 -13.42
C SER A 84 -22.80 -5.03 -12.96
N GLY A 85 -23.41 -4.19 -12.10
CA GLY A 85 -24.74 -4.41 -11.55
C GLY A 85 -24.84 -5.54 -10.50
N THR A 86 -23.71 -6.16 -10.16
CA THR A 86 -23.69 -7.29 -9.19
C THR A 86 -23.75 -6.83 -7.74
N LEU A 87 -23.54 -5.55 -7.48
CA LEU A 87 -23.60 -4.98 -6.12
C LEU A 87 -25.01 -5.09 -5.53
N GLU A 88 -26.07 -4.91 -6.33
CA GLU A 88 -27.46 -5.01 -5.88
C GLU A 88 -27.77 -6.43 -5.39
N GLY A 89 -27.34 -7.46 -6.14
CA GLY A 89 -27.46 -8.84 -5.72
C GLY A 89 -26.70 -9.18 -4.44
N LEU A 90 -25.57 -8.50 -4.19
CA LEU A 90 -24.82 -8.65 -2.95
C LEU A 90 -25.51 -7.96 -1.77
N MET A 91 -26.19 -6.82 -2.01
CA MET A 91 -26.93 -6.07 -1.00
C MET A 91 -28.26 -6.71 -0.61
N THR A 92 -28.88 -7.51 -1.50
CA THR A 92 -30.11 -8.26 -1.21
C THR A 92 -29.82 -9.56 -0.45
N ALA A 93 -28.58 -10.05 -0.46
CA ALA A 93 -28.18 -11.22 0.31
C ALA A 93 -28.26 -10.93 1.83
N PRO A 94 -28.54 -11.94 2.68
CA PRO A 94 -28.59 -11.78 4.14
C PRO A 94 -27.17 -11.67 4.75
N ILE A 95 -26.39 -10.72 4.26
CA ILE A 95 -25.01 -10.46 4.69
C ILE A 95 -24.91 -9.00 5.14
N SER A 96 -24.23 -8.74 6.26
CA SER A 96 -24.02 -7.39 6.75
C SER A 96 -23.00 -6.64 5.87
N GLU A 97 -23.21 -5.34 5.70
CA GLU A 97 -22.32 -4.44 4.97
C GLU A 97 -20.90 -4.48 5.53
N THR A 98 -20.79 -4.58 6.85
CA THR A 98 -19.49 -4.73 7.55
C THR A 98 -18.75 -5.99 7.09
N SER A 99 -19.47 -7.12 6.93
CA SER A 99 -18.85 -8.36 6.45
C SER A 99 -18.41 -8.26 4.99
N ILE A 100 -19.14 -7.50 4.17
CA ILE A 100 -18.76 -7.24 2.77
C ILE A 100 -17.48 -6.42 2.72
N VAL A 101 -17.45 -5.27 3.42
CA VAL A 101 -16.31 -4.35 3.43
C VAL A 101 -15.08 -5.02 4.02
N LEU A 102 -15.20 -5.67 5.19
CA LEU A 102 -14.08 -6.38 5.83
C LEU A 102 -13.57 -7.55 4.99
N GLY A 103 -14.47 -8.29 4.33
CA GLY A 103 -14.10 -9.39 3.45
C GLY A 103 -13.28 -8.91 2.23
N LYS A 104 -13.70 -7.80 1.62
CA LYS A 104 -13.00 -7.18 0.48
C LYS A 104 -11.68 -6.53 0.90
N TYR A 105 -11.67 -5.84 2.03
CA TYR A 105 -10.45 -5.30 2.63
C TYR A 105 -9.44 -6.41 2.96
N GLY A 106 -9.88 -7.48 3.61
CA GLY A 106 -9.00 -8.62 3.91
C GLY A 106 -8.43 -9.28 2.66
N ALA A 107 -9.22 -9.40 1.59
CA ALA A 107 -8.73 -9.92 0.31
C ALA A 107 -7.68 -9.00 -0.32
N SER A 108 -7.86 -7.68 -0.25
CA SER A 108 -6.88 -6.71 -0.76
C SER A 108 -5.57 -6.73 0.05
N LEU A 109 -5.65 -6.94 1.37
CA LEU A 109 -4.46 -7.11 2.20
C LEU A 109 -3.68 -8.39 1.86
N VAL A 110 -4.36 -9.50 1.64
CA VAL A 110 -3.70 -10.74 1.20
C VAL A 110 -3.01 -10.52 -0.14
N MET A 111 -3.64 -9.83 -1.07
CA MET A 111 -3.02 -9.49 -2.36
C MET A 111 -1.80 -8.59 -2.16
N TRP A 112 -1.86 -7.60 -1.26
CA TRP A 112 -0.72 -6.76 -0.89
C TRP A 112 0.47 -7.59 -0.36
N ILE A 113 0.20 -8.49 0.58
CA ILE A 113 1.23 -9.39 1.11
C ILE A 113 1.81 -10.27 -0.01
N THR A 114 0.97 -10.77 -0.91
CA THR A 114 1.42 -11.59 -2.06
C THR A 114 2.32 -10.81 -3.02
N LEU A 115 2.10 -9.50 -3.21
CA LEU A 115 2.99 -8.64 -4.00
C LEU A 115 4.38 -8.50 -3.38
N TRP A 116 4.43 -8.32 -2.05
CA TRP A 116 5.68 -8.07 -1.34
C TRP A 116 6.43 -9.34 -0.92
N ALA A 117 5.76 -10.48 -0.76
CA ALA A 117 6.40 -11.71 -0.31
C ALA A 117 7.60 -12.15 -1.19
N PRO A 118 7.54 -12.11 -2.53
CA PRO A 118 8.69 -12.50 -3.36
C PRO A 118 9.88 -11.55 -3.25
N THR A 119 9.67 -10.28 -2.85
CA THR A 119 10.77 -9.31 -2.72
C THR A 119 11.73 -9.65 -1.58
N VAL A 120 11.36 -10.56 -0.67
CA VAL A 120 12.26 -11.10 0.37
C VAL A 120 13.50 -11.72 -0.25
N ILE A 121 13.42 -12.24 -1.47
CA ILE A 121 14.56 -12.79 -2.19
C ILE A 121 15.68 -11.77 -2.40
N TYR A 122 15.33 -10.47 -2.49
CA TYR A 122 16.33 -9.39 -2.64
C TYR A 122 17.20 -9.28 -1.39
N ALA A 123 16.61 -9.40 -0.19
CA ALA A 123 17.37 -9.41 1.06
C ALA A 123 18.26 -10.65 1.16
N VAL A 124 17.73 -11.83 0.77
CA VAL A 124 18.50 -13.09 0.77
C VAL A 124 19.68 -13.03 -0.21
N ILE A 125 19.49 -12.44 -1.40
CA ILE A 125 20.58 -12.26 -2.36
C ILE A 125 21.65 -11.32 -1.79
N MET A 126 21.24 -10.19 -1.20
CA MET A 126 22.19 -9.23 -0.62
C MET A 126 23.01 -9.83 0.53
N ASP A 127 22.40 -10.70 1.33
CA ASP A 127 23.09 -11.39 2.44
C ASP A 127 24.24 -12.29 1.97
N GLN A 128 24.15 -12.81 0.73
CA GLN A 128 25.23 -13.62 0.16
C GLN A 128 26.46 -12.80 -0.27
N TYR A 129 26.27 -11.49 -0.54
CA TYR A 129 27.34 -10.60 -0.96
C TYR A 129 27.89 -9.70 0.15
N GLY A 130 27.22 -9.65 1.30
CA GLY A 130 27.65 -8.87 2.44
C GLY A 130 26.73 -9.07 3.65
N SER A 131 27.23 -8.77 4.85
CA SER A 131 26.39 -8.84 6.05
C SER A 131 25.30 -7.79 6.01
N ILE A 132 24.03 -8.21 6.07
CA ILE A 132 22.89 -7.31 6.17
C ILE A 132 22.34 -7.30 7.61
N ASP A 133 21.73 -6.19 7.99
CA ASP A 133 20.98 -6.12 9.25
C ASP A 133 19.56 -6.67 9.05
N TRP A 134 19.34 -7.91 9.43
CA TRP A 134 18.03 -8.56 9.41
C TRP A 134 17.01 -7.88 10.33
N GLY A 135 17.45 -7.12 11.33
CA GLY A 135 16.58 -6.30 12.17
C GLY A 135 15.93 -5.18 11.36
N ALA A 136 16.74 -4.44 10.61
CA ALA A 136 16.27 -3.39 9.71
C ALA A 136 15.38 -3.93 8.58
N VAL A 137 15.71 -5.09 8.02
CA VAL A 137 14.88 -5.75 7.00
C VAL A 137 13.49 -6.10 7.55
N ARG A 138 13.43 -6.74 8.72
CA ARG A 138 12.14 -7.08 9.36
C ARG A 138 11.33 -5.85 9.71
N ALA A 139 11.95 -4.79 10.23
CA ALA A 139 11.31 -3.52 10.49
C ALA A 139 10.75 -2.89 9.20
N SER A 140 11.50 -2.95 8.09
CA SER A 140 11.06 -2.46 6.78
C SER A 140 9.81 -3.18 6.27
N TYR A 141 9.77 -4.51 6.33
CA TYR A 141 8.58 -5.28 5.93
C TYR A 141 7.38 -5.03 6.84
N LEU A 142 7.62 -4.81 8.14
CA LEU A 142 6.57 -4.39 9.06
C LEU A 142 6.01 -3.02 8.65
N GLY A 143 6.87 -2.06 8.33
CA GLY A 143 6.48 -0.75 7.82
C GLY A 143 5.67 -0.85 6.53
N VAL A 144 6.14 -1.66 5.56
CA VAL A 144 5.43 -1.93 4.30
C VAL A 144 4.05 -2.54 4.55
N PHE A 145 3.92 -3.44 5.53
CA PHE A 145 2.63 -4.04 5.87
C PHE A 145 1.63 -3.00 6.39
N PHE A 146 2.02 -2.17 7.36
CA PHE A 146 1.13 -1.14 7.94
C PHE A 146 0.85 -0.02 6.95
N LEU A 147 1.86 0.45 6.22
CA LEU A 147 1.70 1.37 5.10
C LEU A 147 0.67 0.84 4.10
N GLY A 148 0.83 -0.41 3.67
CA GLY A 148 -0.11 -1.05 2.75
C GLY A 148 -1.51 -1.20 3.32
N ALA A 149 -1.63 -1.50 4.60
CA ALA A 149 -2.92 -1.65 5.27
C ALA A 149 -3.76 -0.37 5.14
N TYR A 150 -3.21 0.79 5.46
CA TYR A 150 -3.97 2.04 5.34
C TYR A 150 -4.14 2.49 3.88
N LEU A 151 -3.17 2.27 2.99
CA LEU A 151 -3.31 2.60 1.57
C LEU A 151 -4.43 1.79 0.90
N MET A 152 -4.51 0.48 1.20
CA MET A 152 -5.59 -0.38 0.72
C MET A 152 -6.94 0.01 1.30
N ALA A 153 -7.00 0.45 2.57
CA ALA A 153 -8.23 0.96 3.18
C ALA A 153 -8.71 2.26 2.52
N LEU A 154 -7.81 3.19 2.24
CA LEU A 154 -8.14 4.42 1.50
C LEU A 154 -8.60 4.12 0.07
N GLY A 155 -7.92 3.24 -0.64
CA GLY A 155 -8.32 2.82 -1.97
C GLY A 155 -9.69 2.14 -1.97
N LEU A 156 -10.00 1.32 -0.98
CA LEU A 156 -11.32 0.72 -0.78
C LEU A 156 -12.39 1.80 -0.55
N LEU A 157 -12.09 2.82 0.27
CA LEU A 157 -13.00 3.94 0.51
C LEU A 157 -13.30 4.68 -0.80
N MET A 158 -12.27 4.99 -1.61
CA MET A 158 -12.45 5.63 -2.92
C MET A 158 -13.27 4.75 -3.87
N SER A 159 -13.05 3.43 -3.86
CA SER A 159 -13.86 2.48 -4.62
C SER A 159 -15.32 2.42 -4.14
N THR A 160 -15.58 2.65 -2.86
CA THR A 160 -16.95 2.67 -2.30
C THR A 160 -17.72 3.91 -2.72
N ILE A 161 -17.04 5.05 -2.80
CA ILE A 161 -17.65 6.35 -3.18
C ILE A 161 -17.87 6.42 -4.70
N ALA A 162 -16.94 5.92 -5.49
CA ALA A 162 -16.92 6.05 -6.95
C ALA A 162 -18.06 5.28 -7.64
N PRO A 163 -18.64 5.83 -8.71
CA PRO A 163 -19.64 5.16 -9.52
C PRO A 163 -19.04 4.10 -10.47
N THR A 164 -17.80 4.31 -10.95
CA THR A 164 -17.12 3.44 -11.90
C THR A 164 -15.70 3.11 -11.46
N GLN A 165 -15.11 2.05 -12.00
CA GLN A 165 -13.73 1.63 -11.69
C GLN A 165 -12.71 2.72 -12.02
N ILE A 166 -12.86 3.40 -13.16
CA ILE A 166 -11.95 4.46 -13.60
C ILE A 166 -11.96 5.62 -12.62
N ILE A 167 -13.16 6.07 -12.21
CA ILE A 167 -13.29 7.14 -11.21
C ILE A 167 -12.71 6.72 -9.88
N ALA A 168 -12.91 5.46 -9.46
CA ALA A 168 -12.30 4.91 -8.25
C ALA A 168 -10.76 4.98 -8.30
N ALA A 169 -10.16 4.59 -9.43
CA ALA A 169 -8.72 4.63 -9.63
C ALA A 169 -8.19 6.07 -9.58
N VAL A 170 -8.86 7.01 -10.26
CA VAL A 170 -8.46 8.43 -10.26
C VAL A 170 -8.57 9.02 -8.85
N LEU A 171 -9.66 8.77 -8.13
CA LEU A 171 -9.83 9.26 -6.75
C LEU A 171 -8.78 8.68 -5.82
N ALA A 172 -8.48 7.38 -5.93
CA ALA A 172 -7.43 6.75 -5.15
C ALA A 172 -6.05 7.36 -5.48
N PHE A 173 -5.73 7.53 -6.76
CA PHE A 173 -4.48 8.16 -7.19
C PHE A 173 -4.33 9.58 -6.66
N VAL A 174 -5.39 10.40 -6.73
CA VAL A 174 -5.40 11.77 -6.20
C VAL A 174 -5.24 11.76 -4.68
N ALA A 175 -5.96 10.90 -3.96
CA ALA A 175 -5.84 10.79 -2.50
C ALA A 175 -4.41 10.42 -2.06
N LEU A 176 -3.80 9.45 -2.74
CA LEU A 176 -2.40 9.06 -2.50
C LEU A 176 -1.43 10.18 -2.86
N GLY A 177 -1.67 10.88 -3.97
CA GLY A 177 -0.87 12.03 -4.40
C GLY A 177 -0.90 13.18 -3.40
N VAL A 178 -2.06 13.47 -2.83
CA VAL A 178 -2.21 14.47 -1.75
C VAL A 178 -1.42 14.05 -0.52
N LEU A 179 -1.56 12.80 -0.07
CA LEU A 179 -0.81 12.29 1.08
C LEU A 179 0.71 12.34 0.85
N PHE A 180 1.16 11.98 -0.34
CA PHE A 180 2.57 12.06 -0.69
C PHE A 180 3.07 13.51 -0.69
N THR A 181 2.30 14.43 -1.27
CA THR A 181 2.64 15.86 -1.32
C THR A 181 2.67 16.48 0.07
N VAL A 182 1.70 16.16 0.94
CA VAL A 182 1.72 16.58 2.35
C VAL A 182 2.98 16.07 3.06
N GLY A 183 3.39 14.84 2.77
CA GLY A 183 4.65 14.29 3.31
C GLY A 183 5.89 15.08 2.89
N ILE A 184 5.94 15.64 1.68
CA ILE A 184 7.02 16.52 1.22
C ILE A 184 7.01 17.85 2.00
N GLY A 185 5.87 18.29 2.49
CA GLY A 185 5.73 19.51 3.28
C GLY A 185 6.67 19.58 4.50
N GLN A 186 7.08 18.44 5.06
CA GLN A 186 8.09 18.39 6.13
C GLN A 186 9.45 19.02 5.74
N THR A 187 9.76 19.11 4.44
CA THR A 187 11.01 19.70 3.93
C THR A 187 10.87 21.17 3.56
N VAL A 188 9.63 21.66 3.43
CA VAL A 188 9.31 23.01 2.96
C VAL A 188 8.87 23.92 4.10
N PHE A 189 8.13 23.38 5.07
CA PHE A 189 7.58 24.14 6.19
C PHE A 189 8.45 24.05 7.43
N ASP A 190 8.36 25.07 8.30
CA ASP A 190 8.99 25.13 9.60
C ASP A 190 7.95 25.11 10.74
N GLY A 191 8.43 24.90 11.98
CA GLY A 191 7.60 24.92 13.19
C GLY A 191 6.57 23.79 13.24
N THR A 192 5.40 24.07 13.79
CA THR A 192 4.31 23.08 14.03
C THR A 192 3.80 22.43 12.75
N LEU A 193 3.77 23.17 11.63
CA LEU A 193 3.35 22.62 10.35
C LEU A 193 4.30 21.53 9.87
N ARG A 194 5.59 21.69 10.05
CA ARG A 194 6.60 20.67 9.77
C ARG A 194 6.33 19.39 10.55
N GLU A 195 6.04 19.52 11.84
CA GLU A 195 5.77 18.34 12.71
C GLU A 195 4.53 17.58 12.25
N VAL A 196 3.45 18.29 11.90
CA VAL A 196 2.23 17.67 11.37
C VAL A 196 2.50 16.96 10.03
N CYS A 197 3.20 17.64 9.10
CA CYS A 197 3.57 17.04 7.82
C CYS A 197 4.49 15.82 8.00
N ALA A 198 5.45 15.88 8.93
CA ALA A 198 6.34 14.78 9.24
C ALA A 198 5.60 13.58 9.82
N TYR A 199 4.58 13.83 10.66
CA TYR A 199 3.75 12.78 11.25
C TYR A 199 2.92 12.03 10.20
N ILE A 200 2.42 12.72 9.18
CA ILE A 200 1.62 12.14 8.07
C ILE A 200 2.52 11.54 6.98
N SER A 201 3.81 11.89 6.98
CA SER A 201 4.73 11.57 5.90
C SER A 201 4.99 10.08 5.76
N MET A 202 4.49 9.50 4.67
CA MET A 202 4.85 8.13 4.25
C MET A 202 6.37 7.95 4.10
N TRP A 203 7.04 9.01 3.62
CA TRP A 203 8.50 8.99 3.45
C TRP A 203 9.23 8.93 4.79
N GLY A 204 8.89 9.82 5.73
CA GLY A 204 9.49 9.82 7.08
C GLY A 204 9.29 8.49 7.80
N GLN A 205 8.10 7.93 7.69
CA GLN A 205 7.75 6.62 8.22
C GLN A 205 8.67 5.53 7.65
N MET A 206 8.68 5.34 6.33
CA MET A 206 9.47 4.27 5.70
C MET A 206 10.98 4.47 5.88
N GLN A 207 11.45 5.72 5.94
CA GLN A 207 12.84 6.00 6.23
C GLN A 207 13.25 5.57 7.65
N SER A 208 12.36 5.70 8.65
CA SER A 208 12.60 5.23 10.01
C SER A 208 12.63 3.71 10.06
N PHE A 209 11.63 3.04 9.46
CA PHE A 209 11.57 1.59 9.41
C PHE A 209 12.76 0.97 8.65
N SER A 210 13.21 1.60 7.56
CA SER A 210 14.35 1.12 6.77
C SER A 210 15.69 1.16 7.52
N LYS A 211 15.77 1.96 8.58
CA LYS A 211 16.91 2.03 9.51
C LYS A 211 16.74 1.09 10.71
N GLY A 212 15.71 0.29 10.75
CA GLY A 212 15.40 -0.63 11.87
C GLY A 212 14.70 0.04 13.06
N VAL A 213 14.31 1.32 12.96
CA VAL A 213 13.62 2.04 14.03
C VAL A 213 12.11 1.89 13.84
N VAL A 214 11.47 1.16 14.76
CA VAL A 214 10.01 0.98 14.79
C VAL A 214 9.41 2.05 15.69
N ASP A 215 8.92 3.14 15.12
CA ASP A 215 8.23 4.18 15.88
C ASP A 215 6.73 3.85 15.98
N SER A 216 6.26 3.70 17.20
CA SER A 216 4.85 3.39 17.50
C SER A 216 3.89 4.48 17.03
N ARG A 217 4.34 5.72 16.87
CA ARG A 217 3.52 6.85 16.38
C ARG A 217 2.99 6.57 14.97
N TYR A 218 3.85 6.08 14.08
CA TYR A 218 3.46 5.72 12.72
C TYR A 218 2.49 4.54 12.69
N LEU A 219 2.73 3.52 13.53
CA LEU A 219 1.82 2.38 13.63
C LEU A 219 0.42 2.79 14.09
N LEU A 220 0.35 3.66 15.10
CA LEU A 220 -0.93 4.19 15.59
C LEU A 220 -1.64 5.02 14.52
N PHE A 221 -0.90 5.82 13.77
CA PHE A 221 -1.46 6.58 12.65
C PHE A 221 -2.04 5.66 11.58
N ASP A 222 -1.28 4.68 11.10
CA ASP A 222 -1.71 3.74 10.07
C ASP A 222 -2.95 2.95 10.49
N ILE A 223 -2.97 2.45 11.73
CA ILE A 223 -4.13 1.75 12.28
C ILE A 223 -5.34 2.68 12.36
N SER A 224 -5.16 3.91 12.85
CA SER A 224 -6.25 4.88 12.98
C SER A 224 -6.86 5.24 11.64
N VAL A 225 -6.02 5.52 10.62
CA VAL A 225 -6.48 5.82 9.26
C VAL A 225 -7.17 4.60 8.63
N THR A 226 -6.63 3.40 8.85
CA THR A 226 -7.24 2.15 8.39
C THR A 226 -8.64 1.96 8.96
N VAL A 227 -8.78 2.06 10.28
CA VAL A 227 -10.08 1.90 10.97
C VAL A 227 -11.07 2.96 10.50
N MET A 228 -10.62 4.20 10.39
CA MET A 228 -11.46 5.31 9.89
C MET A 228 -11.92 5.05 8.44
N ALA A 229 -11.01 4.71 7.54
CA ALA A 229 -11.34 4.50 6.13
C ALA A 229 -12.27 3.29 5.92
N VAL A 230 -12.03 2.19 6.62
CA VAL A 230 -12.91 1.01 6.59
C VAL A 230 -14.27 1.33 7.20
N GLY A 231 -14.30 2.04 8.34
CA GLY A 231 -15.56 2.48 8.98
C GLY A 231 -16.39 3.40 8.08
N LEU A 232 -15.74 4.38 7.43
CA LEU A 232 -16.40 5.24 6.45
C LEU A 232 -16.92 4.44 5.24
N SER A 233 -16.16 3.47 4.75
CA SER A 233 -16.61 2.58 3.67
C SER A 233 -17.89 1.82 4.05
N VAL A 234 -17.98 1.31 5.28
CA VAL A 234 -19.20 0.66 5.80
C VAL A 234 -20.36 1.66 5.87
N ALA A 235 -20.12 2.87 6.41
CA ALA A 235 -21.14 3.90 6.53
C ALA A 235 -21.70 4.33 5.17
N VAL A 236 -20.82 4.55 4.18
CA VAL A 236 -21.23 4.89 2.79
C VAL A 236 -22.04 3.76 2.16
N LEU A 237 -21.61 2.51 2.33
CA LEU A 237 -22.32 1.37 1.77
C LEU A 237 -23.72 1.21 2.41
N LYS A 238 -23.79 1.40 3.74
CA LYS A 238 -25.07 1.35 4.50
C LYS A 238 -26.04 2.47 4.08
N ALA A 239 -25.53 3.71 3.92
CA ALA A 239 -26.35 4.84 3.47
C ALA A 239 -27.00 4.60 2.11
N ARG A 240 -26.31 3.88 1.21
CA ARG A 240 -26.82 3.56 -0.12
C ARG A 240 -27.84 2.42 -0.16
N ARG A 241 -27.91 1.58 0.85
CA ARG A 241 -28.90 0.51 0.96
C ARG A 241 -30.31 1.04 1.29
N HIS A 242 -30.37 2.25 1.85
CA HIS A 242 -31.63 2.87 2.28
C HIS A 242 -32.20 3.86 1.25
N VAL A 243 -31.55 4.03 0.11
CA VAL A 243 -32.01 4.84 -1.02
C VAL A 243 -32.42 3.91 -2.17
#